data_29f8786607c290286710c19ad9d9cd90
#
_entry.id   29f8786607c290286710c19ad9d9cd90
#
_cell.length_a   1.000
_cell.length_b   1.000
_cell.length_c   1.000
_cell.angle_alpha   90.00
_cell.angle_beta   90.00
_cell.angle_gamma   90.00
#
_symmetry.space_group_name_H-M   'P 1'
#
loop_
_entity.id
_entity.type
_entity.pdbx_description
1 polymer ?
#
loop_
_entity_poly.entity_id
_entity_poly.type
_entity_poly.pdbx_seq_one_letter_code
_entity_poly.pdbx_strand_id
1 'polypeptide(L)'
;MYRIRDISLAPQGEQKIEWVRRNMPILNGIRASFEKDLPFRGLKIALSIHLEAKTAYLCRVLAAGGAEMYVTGSNPLSTQDDIVAALAEGGINVFALHGATKEEYNECIESVLMAEPDIIIDDGGDLVHAIHTKFPQLIGKILGGCEETTTGIVRLVAMDKAKELRFPMFAVNNADCKHLFDNRYGT
;
A
#
# COMPACT_ATOMS: atom_id res chain seq x y z
N MET A 1 14.00 -6.59 -1.44
CA MET A 1 13.55 -8.01 -1.23
C MET A 1 12.22 -8.23 -1.95
N TYR A 2 11.90 -9.44 -2.40
CA TYR A 2 10.59 -9.69 -3.03
C TYR A 2 10.19 -11.16 -2.97
N ARG A 3 8.86 -11.39 -3.02
CA ARG A 3 8.21 -12.69 -3.26
C ARG A 3 7.16 -12.49 -4.34
N ILE A 4 7.43 -12.97 -5.54
CA ILE A 4 6.65 -12.76 -6.75
C ILE A 4 6.55 -14.04 -7.57
N ARG A 5 5.66 -14.11 -8.57
CA ARG A 5 5.52 -15.27 -9.47
C ARG A 5 6.67 -15.35 -10.48
N ASP A 6 6.87 -14.27 -11.25
CA ASP A 6 7.82 -14.27 -12.35
C ASP A 6 8.35 -12.85 -12.63
N ILE A 7 9.65 -12.64 -12.46
CA ILE A 7 10.30 -11.35 -12.71
C ILE A 7 10.34 -10.99 -14.20
N SER A 8 10.26 -11.97 -15.09
CA SER A 8 10.30 -11.73 -16.55
C SER A 8 9.11 -10.96 -17.08
N LEU A 9 8.04 -10.83 -16.27
CA LEU A 9 6.85 -10.02 -16.60
C LEU A 9 7.07 -8.51 -16.40
N ALA A 10 8.17 -8.08 -15.78
CA ALA A 10 8.43 -6.69 -15.45
C ALA A 10 8.29 -5.70 -16.64
N PRO A 11 8.76 -6.01 -17.85
CA PRO A 11 8.61 -5.08 -18.99
C PRO A 11 7.15 -4.77 -19.35
N GLN A 12 6.23 -5.74 -19.17
CA GLN A 12 4.79 -5.53 -19.41
C GLN A 12 4.19 -4.63 -18.33
N GLY A 13 4.53 -4.88 -17.06
CA GLY A 13 4.12 -4.06 -15.94
C GLY A 13 4.64 -2.63 -16.07
N GLU A 14 5.89 -2.45 -16.51
CA GLU A 14 6.48 -1.13 -16.73
C GLU A 14 5.69 -0.31 -17.75
N GLN A 15 5.29 -0.92 -18.86
CA GLN A 15 4.46 -0.25 -19.88
C GLN A 15 3.12 0.24 -19.29
N LYS A 16 2.46 -0.58 -18.47
CA LYS A 16 1.20 -0.21 -17.80
C LYS A 16 1.41 0.95 -16.82
N ILE A 17 2.45 0.88 -15.98
CA ILE A 17 2.76 1.93 -15.00
C ILE A 17 3.10 3.25 -15.71
N GLU A 18 3.87 3.19 -16.80
CA GLU A 18 4.21 4.38 -17.57
C GLU A 18 2.98 4.99 -18.25
N TRP A 19 2.06 4.18 -18.76
CA TRP A 19 0.80 4.67 -19.30
C TRP A 19 -0.02 5.41 -18.24
N VAL A 20 -0.16 4.82 -17.04
CA VAL A 20 -0.85 5.44 -15.91
C VAL A 20 -0.18 6.75 -15.51
N ARG A 21 1.16 6.77 -15.40
CA ARG A 21 1.92 7.98 -15.06
C ARG A 21 1.56 9.16 -15.96
N ARG A 22 1.42 8.93 -17.27
CA ARG A 22 1.05 9.99 -18.23
C ARG A 22 -0.35 10.56 -17.99
N ASN A 23 -1.22 9.79 -17.36
CA ASN A 23 -2.63 10.15 -17.12
C ASN A 23 -2.91 10.60 -15.68
N MET A 24 -1.87 10.81 -14.85
CA MET A 24 -2.00 11.24 -13.45
C MET A 24 -1.25 12.56 -13.18
N PRO A 25 -1.70 13.69 -13.74
CA PRO A 25 -0.97 14.96 -13.66
C PRO A 25 -0.82 15.48 -12.23
N ILE A 26 -1.80 15.27 -11.35
CA ILE A 26 -1.74 15.70 -9.94
C ILE A 26 -0.63 14.90 -9.23
N LEU A 27 -0.61 13.59 -9.39
CA LEU A 27 0.41 12.74 -8.75
C LEU A 27 1.81 13.02 -9.31
N ASN A 28 1.93 13.40 -10.59
CA ASN A 28 3.19 13.86 -11.18
C ASN A 28 3.69 15.16 -10.52
N GLY A 29 2.79 16.10 -10.23
CA GLY A 29 3.13 17.33 -9.49
C GLY A 29 3.59 17.04 -8.06
N ILE A 30 2.89 16.13 -7.36
CA ILE A 30 3.29 15.66 -6.02
C ILE A 30 4.67 15.01 -6.06
N ARG A 31 4.93 14.15 -7.06
CA ARG A 31 6.23 13.52 -7.25
C ARG A 31 7.36 14.55 -7.35
N ALA A 32 7.18 15.58 -8.15
CA ALA A 32 8.20 16.63 -8.32
C ALA A 32 8.51 17.37 -7.00
N SER A 33 7.51 17.61 -6.15
CA SER A 33 7.72 18.17 -4.81
C SER A 33 8.41 17.16 -3.89
N PHE A 34 8.00 15.90 -3.91
CA PHE A 34 8.57 14.86 -3.06
C PHE A 34 10.03 14.56 -3.38
N GLU A 35 10.41 14.54 -4.66
CA GLU A 35 11.82 14.39 -5.09
C GLU A 35 12.72 15.50 -4.56
N LYS A 36 12.16 16.71 -4.41
CA LYS A 36 12.89 17.87 -3.88
C LYS A 36 12.97 17.85 -2.35
N ASP A 37 11.84 17.62 -1.70
CA ASP A 37 11.68 17.85 -0.26
C ASP A 37 11.99 16.60 0.58
N LEU A 38 11.94 15.42 -0.03
CA LEU A 38 12.18 14.10 0.57
C LEU A 38 11.45 13.90 1.91
N PRO A 39 10.11 14.09 1.96
CA PRO A 39 9.35 14.10 3.21
C PRO A 39 9.36 12.76 3.95
N PHE A 40 9.67 11.66 3.27
CA PHE A 40 9.70 10.31 3.84
C PHE A 40 11.12 9.77 4.04
N ARG A 41 12.13 10.63 3.98
CA ARG A 41 13.54 10.18 4.15
C ARG A 41 13.73 9.47 5.49
N GLY A 42 14.19 8.22 5.42
CA GLY A 42 14.44 7.38 6.58
C GLY A 42 13.22 6.71 7.18
N LEU A 43 12.04 6.85 6.54
CA LEU A 43 10.82 6.19 6.95
C LEU A 43 10.55 4.95 6.09
N LYS A 44 10.05 3.91 6.73
CA LYS A 44 9.52 2.69 6.09
C LYS A 44 8.01 2.77 5.99
N ILE A 45 7.48 2.58 4.80
CA ILE A 45 6.04 2.59 4.54
C ILE A 45 5.60 1.19 4.13
N ALA A 46 4.69 0.61 4.92
CA ALA A 46 3.99 -0.61 4.54
C ALA A 46 2.70 -0.25 3.79
N LEU A 47 2.50 -0.87 2.62
CA LEU A 47 1.32 -0.64 1.80
C LEU A 47 0.66 -1.97 1.44
N SER A 48 -0.66 -2.05 1.69
CA SER A 48 -1.54 -3.14 1.25
C SER A 48 -2.77 -2.54 0.59
N ILE A 49 -2.75 -2.40 -0.74
CA ILE A 49 -3.86 -1.91 -1.57
C ILE A 49 -4.00 -2.84 -2.78
N HIS A 50 -5.09 -2.75 -3.56
CA HIS A 50 -5.20 -3.43 -4.84
C HIS A 50 -3.97 -3.15 -5.71
N LEU A 51 -3.14 -4.19 -5.96
CA LEU A 51 -1.84 -4.01 -6.58
C LEU A 51 -1.95 -4.07 -8.10
N GLU A 52 -2.27 -2.90 -8.66
CA GLU A 52 -2.41 -2.61 -10.08
C GLU A 52 -1.57 -1.37 -10.47
N ALA A 53 -1.64 -0.91 -11.72
CA ALA A 53 -0.72 0.11 -12.23
C ALA A 53 -0.78 1.47 -11.53
N LYS A 54 -1.97 1.93 -11.05
CA LYS A 54 -2.10 3.21 -10.33
C LYS A 54 -1.47 3.13 -8.96
N THR A 55 -1.72 2.03 -8.23
CA THR A 55 -1.09 1.76 -6.94
C THR A 55 0.43 1.64 -7.07
N ALA A 56 0.92 0.97 -8.12
CA ALA A 56 2.35 0.87 -8.37
C ALA A 56 2.98 2.26 -8.63
N TYR A 57 2.28 3.13 -9.37
CA TYR A 57 2.78 4.48 -9.57
C TYR A 57 2.78 5.30 -8.26
N LEU A 58 1.76 5.15 -7.41
CA LEU A 58 1.76 5.72 -6.06
C LEU A 58 2.98 5.26 -5.24
N CYS A 59 3.27 3.96 -5.23
CA CYS A 59 4.47 3.43 -4.55
C CYS A 59 5.76 4.09 -5.04
N ARG A 60 5.90 4.31 -6.35
CA ARG A 60 7.05 5.02 -6.94
C ARG A 60 7.13 6.49 -6.53
N VAL A 61 5.99 7.16 -6.37
CA VAL A 61 5.93 8.56 -5.91
C VAL A 61 6.36 8.66 -4.44
N LEU A 62 5.89 7.74 -3.60
CA LEU A 62 6.32 7.69 -2.19
C LEU A 62 7.82 7.37 -2.06
N ALA A 63 8.31 6.41 -2.85
CA ALA A 63 9.73 6.09 -2.90
C ALA A 63 10.59 7.27 -3.40
N ALA A 64 10.10 8.04 -4.39
CA ALA A 64 10.75 9.27 -4.84
C ALA A 64 10.83 10.33 -3.74
N GLY A 65 9.88 10.33 -2.80
CA GLY A 65 9.88 11.13 -1.57
C GLY A 65 10.82 10.62 -0.47
N GLY A 66 11.60 9.59 -0.74
CA GLY A 66 12.59 9.03 0.19
C GLY A 66 12.08 7.88 1.06
N ALA A 67 10.86 7.39 0.83
CA ALA A 67 10.32 6.25 1.56
C ALA A 67 11.01 4.93 1.16
N GLU A 68 11.30 4.10 2.15
CA GLU A 68 11.59 2.68 1.92
C GLU A 68 10.28 1.92 1.89
N MET A 69 9.87 1.49 0.69
CA MET A 69 8.54 0.88 0.48
C MET A 69 8.57 -0.63 0.71
N TYR A 70 7.55 -1.11 1.42
CA TYR A 70 7.23 -2.54 1.60
C TYR A 70 5.78 -2.76 1.20
N VAL A 71 5.57 -3.50 0.12
CA VAL A 71 4.30 -3.51 -0.61
C VAL A 71 3.72 -4.92 -0.70
N THR A 72 2.42 -5.04 -0.45
CA THR A 72 1.62 -6.24 -0.76
C THR A 72 0.29 -5.84 -1.40
N GLY A 73 -0.44 -6.83 -1.92
CA GLY A 73 -1.79 -6.61 -2.43
C GLY A 73 -2.84 -6.88 -1.37
N SER A 74 -3.88 -6.06 -1.27
CA SER A 74 -5.03 -6.28 -0.37
C SER A 74 -5.97 -7.40 -0.84
N ASN A 75 -5.90 -7.77 -2.12
CA ASN A 75 -6.72 -8.82 -2.70
C ASN A 75 -5.93 -9.62 -3.74
N PRO A 76 -5.71 -10.93 -3.51
CA PRO A 76 -5.00 -11.79 -4.45
C PRO A 76 -5.61 -11.84 -5.86
N LEU A 77 -6.95 -11.73 -5.99
CA LEU A 77 -7.61 -11.82 -7.29
C LEU A 77 -7.43 -10.56 -8.14
N SER A 78 -7.19 -9.40 -7.53
CA SER A 78 -6.92 -8.14 -8.24
C SER A 78 -5.43 -7.84 -8.40
N THR A 79 -4.56 -8.58 -7.73
CA THR A 79 -3.11 -8.46 -7.87
C THR A 79 -2.70 -8.78 -9.31
N GLN A 80 -1.86 -7.95 -9.92
CA GLN A 80 -1.32 -8.15 -11.28
C GLN A 80 0.16 -8.50 -11.19
N ASP A 81 0.51 -9.73 -11.58
CA ASP A 81 1.89 -10.26 -11.43
C ASP A 81 2.93 -9.48 -12.25
N ASP A 82 2.54 -8.90 -13.40
CA ASP A 82 3.41 -8.05 -14.21
C ASP A 82 3.71 -6.71 -13.49
N ILE A 83 2.74 -6.14 -12.81
CA ILE A 83 2.91 -4.95 -11.97
C ILE A 83 3.82 -5.25 -10.77
N VAL A 84 3.58 -6.37 -10.12
CA VAL A 84 4.43 -6.85 -9.01
C VAL A 84 5.88 -7.00 -9.47
N ALA A 85 6.10 -7.63 -10.64
CA ALA A 85 7.42 -7.81 -11.22
C ALA A 85 8.11 -6.46 -11.54
N ALA A 86 7.37 -5.49 -12.11
CA ALA A 86 7.90 -4.16 -12.40
C ALA A 86 8.30 -3.37 -11.15
N LEU A 87 7.56 -3.54 -10.04
CA LEU A 87 7.94 -2.94 -8.74
C LEU A 87 9.21 -3.58 -8.19
N ALA A 88 9.31 -4.91 -8.25
CA ALA A 88 10.49 -5.66 -7.78
C ALA A 88 11.75 -5.29 -8.58
N GLU A 89 11.66 -5.24 -9.91
CA GLU A 89 12.75 -4.83 -10.80
C GLU A 89 13.16 -3.37 -10.53
N GLY A 90 12.18 -2.50 -10.24
CA GLY A 90 12.41 -1.10 -9.87
C GLY A 90 12.97 -0.90 -8.45
N GLY A 91 13.31 -1.97 -7.72
CA GLY A 91 13.95 -1.91 -6.40
C GLY A 91 13.00 -1.73 -5.21
N ILE A 92 11.70 -1.81 -5.41
CA ILE A 92 10.70 -1.78 -4.32
C ILE A 92 10.62 -3.17 -3.68
N ASN A 93 10.55 -3.22 -2.34
CA ASN A 93 10.30 -4.48 -1.64
C ASN A 93 8.83 -4.85 -1.81
N VAL A 94 8.54 -5.96 -2.51
CA VAL A 94 7.18 -6.36 -2.83
C VAL A 94 6.94 -7.86 -2.59
N PHE A 95 5.83 -8.16 -1.95
CA PHE A 95 5.43 -9.52 -1.56
C PHE A 95 3.97 -9.70 -1.97
N ALA A 96 3.73 -10.17 -3.20
CA ALA A 96 2.38 -10.31 -3.72
C ALA A 96 2.32 -11.35 -4.84
N LEU A 97 1.22 -12.09 -4.89
CA LEU A 97 1.00 -13.20 -5.83
C LEU A 97 -0.44 -13.15 -6.33
N HIS A 98 -0.66 -13.12 -7.63
CA HIS A 98 -1.99 -13.30 -8.18
C HIS A 98 -2.53 -14.69 -7.81
N GLY A 99 -3.80 -14.76 -7.37
CA GLY A 99 -4.42 -16.02 -6.97
C GLY A 99 -3.77 -16.69 -5.76
N ALA A 100 -3.09 -15.93 -4.89
CA ALA A 100 -2.50 -16.46 -3.65
C ALA A 100 -3.53 -17.19 -2.81
N THR A 101 -3.14 -18.32 -2.20
CA THR A 101 -3.93 -18.98 -1.15
C THR A 101 -4.00 -18.08 0.07
N LYS A 102 -4.89 -18.39 1.02
CA LYS A 102 -5.02 -17.65 2.27
C LYS A 102 -3.71 -17.64 3.06
N GLU A 103 -3.00 -18.76 3.05
CA GLU A 103 -1.70 -18.94 3.71
C GLU A 103 -0.64 -18.04 3.05
N GLU A 104 -0.52 -18.10 1.73
CA GLU A 104 0.40 -17.27 0.95
C GLU A 104 0.11 -15.76 1.14
N TYR A 105 -1.18 -15.38 1.17
CA TYR A 105 -1.59 -14.01 1.44
C TYR A 105 -1.15 -13.54 2.82
N ASN A 106 -1.39 -14.35 3.86
CA ASN A 106 -0.96 -14.04 5.22
C ASN A 106 0.57 -13.91 5.32
N GLU A 107 1.33 -14.79 4.67
CA GLU A 107 2.79 -14.71 4.61
C GLU A 107 3.28 -13.42 3.93
N CYS A 108 2.57 -12.93 2.90
CA CYS A 108 2.88 -11.65 2.27
C CYS A 108 2.64 -10.47 3.24
N ILE A 109 1.50 -10.44 3.95
CA ILE A 109 1.20 -9.46 5.01
C ILE A 109 2.30 -9.47 6.09
N GLU A 110 2.67 -10.65 6.58
CA GLU A 110 3.70 -10.80 7.60
C GLU A 110 5.08 -10.33 7.10
N SER A 111 5.43 -10.65 5.85
CA SER A 111 6.69 -10.21 5.23
C SER A 111 6.83 -8.70 5.19
N VAL A 112 5.75 -8.00 4.90
CA VAL A 112 5.70 -6.51 4.91
C VAL A 112 5.89 -5.98 6.33
N LEU A 113 5.24 -6.59 7.33
CA LEU A 113 5.30 -6.15 8.73
C LEU A 113 6.64 -6.48 9.41
N MET A 114 7.32 -7.55 8.97
CA MET A 114 8.68 -7.88 9.44
C MET A 114 9.72 -6.79 9.13
N ALA A 115 9.44 -5.90 8.20
CA ALA A 115 10.26 -4.73 7.93
C ALA A 115 10.19 -3.67 9.03
N GLU A 116 9.26 -3.80 9.98
CA GLU A 116 9.01 -2.84 11.04
C GLU A 116 8.69 -1.43 10.50
N PRO A 117 7.54 -1.24 9.81
CA PRO A 117 7.19 0.02 9.19
C PRO A 117 6.90 1.13 10.21
N ASP A 118 7.08 2.37 9.75
CA ASP A 118 6.74 3.58 10.50
C ASP A 118 5.36 4.13 10.12
N ILE A 119 4.92 3.88 8.87
CA ILE A 119 3.64 4.34 8.32
C ILE A 119 2.92 3.16 7.65
N ILE A 120 1.60 3.12 7.80
CA ILE A 120 0.73 2.09 7.21
C ILE A 120 -0.21 2.73 6.17
N ILE A 121 -0.32 2.11 5.00
CA ILE A 121 -1.35 2.42 4.01
C ILE A 121 -2.12 1.12 3.74
N ASP A 122 -3.36 1.06 4.17
CA ASP A 122 -4.16 -0.18 4.22
C ASP A 122 -5.46 -0.04 3.43
N ASP A 123 -5.98 -1.17 2.98
CA ASP A 123 -7.23 -1.28 2.24
C ASP A 123 -7.97 -2.53 2.75
N GLY A 124 -8.88 -2.30 3.68
CA GLY A 124 -9.64 -3.33 4.38
C GLY A 124 -9.17 -3.59 5.82
N GLY A 125 -8.10 -2.95 6.28
CA GLY A 125 -7.63 -3.01 7.66
C GLY A 125 -6.87 -4.30 8.01
N ASP A 126 -6.33 -5.04 7.04
CA ASP A 126 -5.65 -6.31 7.30
C ASP A 126 -4.24 -6.11 7.89
N LEU A 127 -3.49 -5.09 7.44
CA LEU A 127 -2.22 -4.72 8.09
C LEU A 127 -2.46 -4.27 9.53
N VAL A 128 -3.44 -3.37 9.73
CA VAL A 128 -3.79 -2.87 11.08
C VAL A 128 -4.21 -4.01 11.99
N HIS A 129 -5.05 -4.93 11.49
CA HIS A 129 -5.47 -6.10 12.26
C HIS A 129 -4.28 -7.01 12.63
N ALA A 130 -3.41 -7.30 11.67
CA ALA A 130 -2.22 -8.13 11.91
C ALA A 130 -1.28 -7.49 12.94
N ILE A 131 -1.10 -6.17 12.90
CA ILE A 131 -0.30 -5.44 13.89
C ILE A 131 -0.88 -5.62 15.28
N HIS A 132 -2.19 -5.44 15.46
CA HIS A 132 -2.82 -5.52 16.78
C HIS A 132 -2.91 -6.94 17.33
N THR A 133 -2.88 -7.97 16.48
CA THR A 133 -3.04 -9.38 16.89
C THR A 133 -1.76 -10.18 16.90
N LYS A 134 -0.92 -10.02 15.86
CA LYS A 134 0.29 -10.83 15.66
C LYS A 134 1.59 -10.07 15.91
N PHE A 135 1.60 -8.74 15.72
CA PHE A 135 2.80 -7.90 15.82
C PHE A 135 2.63 -6.72 16.79
N PRO A 136 2.11 -6.94 18.02
CA PRO A 136 1.81 -5.84 18.95
C PRO A 136 3.04 -5.03 19.37
N GLN A 137 4.24 -5.59 19.20
CA GLN A 137 5.51 -4.89 19.44
C GLN A 137 5.74 -3.71 18.48
N LEU A 138 5.06 -3.68 17.32
CA LEU A 138 5.17 -2.59 16.34
C LEU A 138 4.34 -1.36 16.73
N ILE A 139 3.31 -1.51 17.57
CA ILE A 139 2.35 -0.44 17.91
C ILE A 139 3.07 0.84 18.36
N GLY A 140 4.08 0.72 19.21
CA GLY A 140 4.82 1.88 19.73
C GLY A 140 5.74 2.56 18.72
N LYS A 141 5.99 1.93 17.56
CA LYS A 141 6.84 2.47 16.49
C LYS A 141 6.04 3.18 15.41
N ILE A 142 4.81 2.70 15.15
CA ILE A 142 3.98 3.22 14.06
C ILE A 142 3.52 4.64 14.38
N LEU A 143 3.86 5.57 13.49
CA LEU A 143 3.46 6.99 13.57
C LEU A 143 1.98 7.17 13.24
N GLY A 144 1.44 6.34 12.36
CA GLY A 144 0.05 6.37 11.93
C GLY A 144 -0.14 5.71 10.56
N GLY A 145 -1.36 5.82 10.05
CA GLY A 145 -1.66 5.26 8.73
C GLY A 145 -2.87 5.88 8.06
N CYS A 146 -3.17 5.33 6.87
CA CYS A 146 -4.31 5.70 6.04
C CYS A 146 -5.11 4.44 5.69
N GLU A 147 -6.44 4.55 5.68
CA GLU A 147 -7.35 3.49 5.25
C GLU A 147 -8.13 3.94 4.01
N GLU A 148 -8.04 3.13 2.95
CA GLU A 148 -8.59 3.42 1.63
C GLU A 148 -10.10 3.16 1.54
N THR A 149 -10.64 2.14 2.24
CA THR A 149 -11.94 1.58 1.88
C THR A 149 -12.99 1.62 2.99
N THR A 150 -14.27 1.64 2.59
CA THR A 150 -15.41 1.69 3.51
C THR A 150 -15.41 0.55 4.53
N THR A 151 -15.12 -0.68 4.11
CA THR A 151 -15.09 -1.84 5.03
C THR A 151 -13.97 -1.74 6.05
N GLY A 152 -12.79 -1.25 5.66
CA GLY A 152 -11.70 -0.97 6.58
C GLY A 152 -12.05 0.12 7.57
N ILE A 153 -12.64 1.24 7.14
CA ILE A 153 -13.11 2.30 8.03
C ILE A 153 -14.09 1.77 9.08
N VAL A 154 -15.05 0.92 8.68
CA VAL A 154 -16.00 0.31 9.64
C VAL A 154 -15.26 -0.51 10.71
N ARG A 155 -14.25 -1.30 10.33
CA ARG A 155 -13.41 -2.05 11.28
C ARG A 155 -12.63 -1.11 12.21
N LEU A 156 -11.98 -0.09 11.67
CA LEU A 156 -11.18 0.87 12.46
C LEU A 156 -12.06 1.65 13.44
N VAL A 157 -13.24 2.10 13.03
CA VAL A 157 -14.20 2.78 13.92
C VAL A 157 -14.67 1.86 15.04
N ALA A 158 -14.89 0.56 14.77
CA ALA A 158 -15.23 -0.40 15.80
C ALA A 158 -14.07 -0.59 16.80
N MET A 159 -12.83 -0.71 16.33
CA MET A 159 -11.63 -0.79 17.18
C MET A 159 -11.43 0.48 18.00
N ASP A 160 -11.65 1.67 17.43
CA ASP A 160 -11.54 2.94 18.14
C ASP A 160 -12.58 3.06 19.28
N LYS A 161 -13.85 2.73 18.98
CA LYS A 161 -14.90 2.69 20.00
C LYS A 161 -14.60 1.71 21.15
N ALA A 162 -13.99 0.58 20.83
CA ALA A 162 -13.53 -0.40 21.81
C ALA A 162 -12.23 0.04 22.54
N LYS A 163 -11.61 1.16 22.14
CA LYS A 163 -10.30 1.64 22.61
C LYS A 163 -9.17 0.65 22.35
N GLU A 164 -9.32 -0.13 21.28
CA GLU A 164 -8.33 -1.11 20.83
C GLU A 164 -7.42 -0.54 19.74
N LEU A 165 -7.85 0.47 18.97
CA LEU A 165 -7.00 1.16 17.97
C LEU A 165 -5.91 1.96 18.71
N ARG A 166 -4.65 1.58 18.53
CA ARG A 166 -3.53 2.05 19.33
C ARG A 166 -2.61 3.08 18.64
N PHE A 167 -2.89 3.44 17.42
CA PHE A 167 -2.22 4.50 16.66
C PHE A 167 -3.21 5.21 15.73
N PRO A 168 -2.92 6.47 15.32
CA PRO A 168 -3.86 7.25 14.51
C PRO A 168 -3.98 6.69 13.09
N MET A 169 -5.22 6.67 12.58
CA MET A 169 -5.52 6.28 11.20
C MET A 169 -6.38 7.36 10.52
N PHE A 170 -5.98 7.77 9.32
CA PHE A 170 -6.76 8.67 8.47
C PHE A 170 -7.76 7.89 7.62
N ALA A 171 -9.03 8.30 7.70
CA ALA A 171 -10.12 7.74 6.90
C ALA A 171 -10.12 8.38 5.50
N VAL A 172 -9.19 7.99 4.62
CA VAL A 172 -9.07 8.52 3.25
C VAL A 172 -10.36 8.31 2.45
N ASN A 173 -11.02 7.15 2.66
CA ASN A 173 -12.32 6.87 2.03
C ASN A 173 -13.38 7.95 2.26
N ASN A 174 -13.30 8.69 3.37
CA ASN A 174 -14.30 9.69 3.76
C ASN A 174 -13.95 11.10 3.26
N ALA A 175 -12.79 11.30 2.63
CA ALA A 175 -12.45 12.57 2.00
C ALA A 175 -13.41 12.85 0.83
N ASP A 176 -13.90 14.08 0.71
CA ASP A 176 -14.85 14.48 -0.34
C ASP A 176 -14.32 14.16 -1.74
N CYS A 177 -13.03 14.42 -1.99
CA CYS A 177 -12.38 14.13 -3.26
C CYS A 177 -12.31 12.61 -3.58
N LYS A 178 -12.38 11.73 -2.59
CA LYS A 178 -12.44 10.28 -2.77
C LYS A 178 -13.88 9.79 -2.78
N HIS A 179 -14.66 10.12 -1.77
CA HIS A 179 -16.01 9.60 -1.56
C HIS A 179 -17.00 10.05 -2.64
N LEU A 180 -16.95 11.33 -3.05
CA LEU A 180 -17.88 11.87 -4.04
C LEU A 180 -17.50 11.52 -5.49
N PHE A 181 -16.27 11.09 -5.75
CA PHE A 181 -15.78 10.78 -7.10
C PHE A 181 -15.45 9.31 -7.25
N ASP A 182 -14.46 8.80 -6.53
CA ASP A 182 -14.03 7.40 -6.67
C ASP A 182 -15.13 6.42 -6.27
N ASN A 183 -15.71 6.58 -5.08
CA ASN A 183 -16.78 5.67 -4.62
C ASN A 183 -18.07 5.80 -5.44
N ARG A 184 -18.26 6.89 -6.17
CA ARG A 184 -19.46 7.13 -6.98
C ARG A 184 -19.32 6.68 -8.43
N TYR A 185 -18.13 6.82 -9.01
CA TYR A 185 -17.90 6.64 -10.44
C TYR A 185 -16.87 5.56 -10.75
N GLY A 186 -16.10 5.09 -9.77
CA GLY A 186 -15.00 4.14 -9.93
C GLY A 186 -15.39 2.68 -9.76
N THR A 187 -16.68 2.36 -9.65
CA THR A 187 -17.21 0.98 -9.51
C THR A 187 -17.55 0.37 -10.85
#